data_04b3a273b3971238f2b2db579f147202
#
_entry.id   04b3a273b3971238f2b2db579f147202
#
_cell.length_a   1.000
_cell.length_b   1.000
_cell.length_c   1.000
_cell.angle_alpha   90.00
_cell.angle_beta   90.00
_cell.angle_gamma   90.00
#
_symmetry.space_group_name_H-M   'P 1'
#
loop_
_entity.id
_entity.type
_entity.pdbx_description
1 polymer ?
#
loop_
_entity_poly.entity_id
_entity_poly.type
_entity_poly.pdbx_seq_one_letter_code
_entity_poly.pdbx_strand_id
1 'polypeptide(L)' 'MNNKKEQLIADIENARARLNESIDSKQDYKIIYRNSRELDTLLEQYIAFGF' A
#
# COMPACT_ATOMS: atom_id res chain seq x y z
N MET A 1 3.34 -17.10 16.39
CA MET A 1 3.86 -15.94 15.67
C MET A 1 2.95 -15.59 14.50
N ASN A 2 2.57 -14.33 14.37
CA ASN A 2 1.66 -13.92 13.31
C ASN A 2 2.41 -13.22 12.19
N ASN A 3 3.03 -14.01 11.31
CA ASN A 3 3.79 -13.48 10.19
C ASN A 3 2.92 -12.73 9.18
N LYS A 4 1.63 -13.06 9.15
CA LYS A 4 0.70 -12.41 8.21
C LYS A 4 0.52 -10.93 8.53
N LYS A 5 0.40 -10.60 9.81
CA LYS A 5 0.28 -9.20 10.23
C LYS A 5 1.54 -8.42 9.87
N GLU A 6 2.70 -8.97 10.19
CA GLU A 6 3.98 -8.32 9.90
C GLU A 6 4.16 -8.13 8.40
N GLN A 7 3.80 -9.14 7.61
CA GLN A 7 3.90 -9.06 6.16
C GLN A 7 2.99 -7.98 5.60
N LEU A 8 1.75 -7.90 6.09
CA LEU A 8 0.82 -6.87 5.63
C LEU A 8 1.31 -5.47 5.99
N ILE A 9 1.86 -5.30 7.19
CA ILE A 9 2.41 -4.00 7.59
C ILE A 9 3.55 -3.60 6.65
N ALA A 10 4.45 -4.52 6.35
CA ALA A 10 5.56 -4.26 5.44
C ALA A 10 5.05 -3.92 4.04
N ASP A 11 4.05 -4.65 3.56
CA ASP A 11 3.46 -4.40 2.24
C ASP A 11 2.80 -3.03 2.18
N ILE A 12 2.10 -2.64 3.26
CA ILE A 12 1.46 -1.33 3.34
C ILE A 12 2.51 -0.22 3.32
N GLU A 13 3.58 -0.38 4.08
CA GLU A 13 4.67 0.61 4.10
C GLU A 13 5.32 0.76 2.73
N ASN A 14 5.56 -0.36 2.06
CA ASN A 14 6.14 -0.35 0.72
C ASN A 14 5.19 0.29 -0.29
N ALA A 15 3.91 -0.01 -0.21
CA ALA A 15 2.92 0.58 -1.11
C ALA A 15 2.79 2.09 -0.89
N ARG A 16 2.86 2.52 0.37
CA ARG A 16 2.82 3.94 0.70
C ARG A 16 4.04 4.66 0.15
N ALA A 17 5.21 4.05 0.26
CA ALA A 17 6.44 4.62 -0.28
C ALA A 17 6.36 4.76 -1.80
N ARG A 18 5.84 3.74 -2.50
CA ARG A 18 5.66 3.79 -3.95
C ARG A 18 4.70 4.90 -4.35
N LEU A 19 3.61 5.05 -3.62
CA LEU A 19 2.64 6.11 -3.90
C LEU A 19 3.28 7.49 -3.72
N ASN A 20 3.95 7.70 -2.60
CA ASN A 20 4.62 8.97 -2.33
C ASN A 20 5.67 9.28 -3.38
N GLU A 21 6.46 8.30 -3.78
CA GLU A 21 7.47 8.47 -4.81
C GLU A 21 6.85 8.87 -6.14
N SER A 22 5.74 8.24 -6.51
CA SER A 22 5.09 8.55 -7.78
C SER A 22 4.52 9.98 -7.79
N ILE A 23 4.04 10.46 -6.64
CA ILE A 23 3.55 11.83 -6.52
C ILE A 23 4.72 12.82 -6.58
N ASP A 24 5.78 12.56 -5.83
CA ASP A 24 6.95 13.44 -5.79
C ASP A 24 7.64 13.54 -7.14
N SER A 25 7.68 12.44 -7.89
CA SER A 25 8.28 12.38 -9.22
C SER A 25 7.34 12.91 -10.31
N LYS A 26 6.13 13.33 -9.96
CA LYS A 26 5.13 13.84 -10.89
C LYS A 26 4.85 12.87 -12.02
N GLN A 27 4.71 11.60 -11.68
CA GLN A 27 4.42 10.57 -12.66
C GLN A 27 3.01 10.70 -13.22
N ASP A 28 2.73 9.96 -14.28
CA ASP A 28 1.42 9.94 -14.91
C ASP A 28 0.34 9.62 -13.87
N TYR A 29 -0.78 10.32 -13.96
CA TYR A 29 -1.92 10.12 -13.08
C TYR A 29 -2.34 8.65 -12.99
N LYS A 30 -2.26 7.91 -14.10
CA LYS A 30 -2.62 6.49 -14.11
C LYS A 30 -1.74 5.66 -13.18
N ILE A 31 -0.46 6.01 -13.10
CA ILE A 31 0.48 5.31 -12.22
C ILE A 31 0.18 5.66 -10.77
N ILE A 32 -0.06 6.93 -10.48
CA ILE A 32 -0.42 7.38 -9.15
C ILE A 32 -1.71 6.71 -8.69
N TYR A 33 -2.71 6.66 -9.55
CA TYR A 33 -4.00 6.03 -9.25
C TYR A 33 -3.83 4.55 -8.94
N ARG A 34 -3.05 3.84 -9.76
CA ARG A 34 -2.79 2.41 -9.56
C ARG A 34 -2.12 2.18 -8.22
N ASN A 35 -1.10 2.97 -7.88
CA ASN A 35 -0.40 2.84 -6.61
C ASN A 35 -1.33 3.13 -5.42
N SER A 36 -2.22 4.10 -5.58
CA SER A 36 -3.22 4.41 -4.56
C SER A 36 -4.17 3.24 -4.35
N ARG A 37 -4.61 2.60 -5.43
CA ARG A 37 -5.50 1.44 -5.35
C ARG A 37 -4.84 0.24 -4.69
N GLU A 38 -3.57 0.02 -4.96
CA GLU A 38 -2.82 -1.04 -4.31
C GLU A 38 -2.74 -0.83 -2.81
N LEU A 39 -2.46 0.40 -2.39
CA LEU A 39 -2.43 0.74 -0.97
C LEU A 39 -3.79 0.51 -0.32
N ASP A 40 -4.85 0.95 -0.96
CA ASP A 40 -6.21 0.77 -0.44
C ASP A 40 -6.56 -0.71 -0.27
N THR A 41 -6.18 -1.55 -1.23
CA THR A 41 -6.43 -2.98 -1.16
C THR A 41 -5.71 -3.60 0.04
N LEU A 42 -4.47 -3.21 0.27
CA LEU A 42 -3.71 -3.72 1.40
C LEU A 42 -4.29 -3.26 2.73
N LEU A 43 -4.75 -2.02 2.81
CA LEU A 43 -5.41 -1.51 4.02
C LEU A 43 -6.71 -2.25 4.29
N GLU A 44 -7.48 -2.54 3.26
CA GLU A 44 -8.70 -3.34 3.41
C GLU A 44 -8.40 -4.73 3.95
N GLN A 45 -7.35 -5.36 3.44
CA GLN A 45 -6.93 -6.67 3.93
C GLN A 45 -6.53 -6.62 5.40
N TYR A 46 -5.81 -5.60 5.79
CA TYR A 46 -5.39 -5.44 7.18
C TYR A 46 -6.61 -5.33 8.10
N ILE A 47 -7.58 -4.52 7.71
CA ILE A 47 -8.81 -4.36 8.49
C ILE A 47 -9.60 -5.67 8.53
N ALA A 48 -9.69 -6.38 7.41
CA ALA A 48 -10.45 -7.61 7.32
C ALA A 48 -9.89 -8.73 8.19
N PHE A 49 -8.58 -8.75 8.40
CA PHE A 49 -7.96 -9.74 9.28
C PHE A 49 -8.26 -9.48 10.76
N GLY A 50 -8.59 -8.25 11.12
CA GLY A 50 -8.98 -7.95 12.49
C GLY A 50 -7.85 -7.99 13.51
N PHE A 51 -6.65 -7.74 13.08
CA PHE A 51 -5.49 -7.73 13.99
C PHE A 51 -5.66 -6.78 15.18
#